data_095b595f459d1dd8e7bf6082b7c8700d
#
_entry.id   095b595f459d1dd8e7bf6082b7c8700d
#
_cell.length_a   1.000
_cell.length_b   1.000
_cell.length_c   1.000
_cell.angle_alpha   90.00
_cell.angle_beta   90.00
_cell.angle_gamma   90.00
#
_symmetry.space_group_name_H-M   'P 1'
#
loop_
_entity.id
_entity.type
_entity.pdbx_description
1 polymer ?
#
loop_
_entity_poly.entity_id
_entity_poly.type
_entity_poly.pdbx_seq_one_letter_code
_entity_poly.pdbx_strand_id
1 'polypeptide(L)'
;AETYAIIWNDNSFQIRATPQELYEVINLKYALSYALDNIGQDLTEEMIVHIAVMINRNIAAISGYRTGQVYIRGAEHIPPAPDMVRNEMVRFIDSCCRTEYRDIFDKLADTHLQFECIHPFEDANGRAGRVLLTYELLHNKYFPIVIPKEERANYFAYLASQNRIGLAEFFQALYEREIARAQKFGYQF
;
A
#
# COMPACT_ATOMS: atom_id res chain seq x y z
N ALA A 1 -9.62 0.62 -17.96
CA ALA A 1 -10.68 -0.15 -18.63
C ALA A 1 -10.51 -1.66 -18.37
N GLU A 2 -9.31 -2.23 -18.57
CA GLU A 2 -9.06 -3.67 -18.39
C GLU A 2 -9.21 -4.13 -16.93
N THR A 3 -8.71 -3.37 -15.96
CA THR A 3 -8.88 -3.67 -14.53
C THR A 3 -10.34 -3.74 -14.11
N TYR A 4 -11.17 -2.82 -14.62
CA TYR A 4 -12.62 -2.84 -14.38
C TYR A 4 -13.28 -4.09 -14.96
N ALA A 5 -12.90 -4.48 -16.17
CA ALA A 5 -13.42 -5.67 -16.83
C ALA A 5 -13.06 -6.96 -16.07
N ILE A 6 -11.86 -7.05 -15.51
CA ILE A 6 -11.41 -8.20 -14.70
C ILE A 6 -12.20 -8.31 -13.40
N ILE A 7 -12.51 -7.18 -12.76
CA ILE A 7 -13.12 -7.17 -11.42
C ILE A 7 -14.65 -7.29 -11.48
N TRP A 8 -15.30 -6.71 -12.47
CA TRP A 8 -16.75 -6.47 -12.48
C TRP A 8 -17.52 -7.10 -13.62
N ASN A 9 -16.86 -7.59 -14.67
CA ASN A 9 -17.53 -8.17 -15.82
C ASN A 9 -17.40 -9.70 -15.86
N ASP A 10 -18.50 -10.41 -15.67
CA ASP A 10 -18.59 -11.87 -15.83
C ASP A 10 -18.62 -12.32 -17.30
N ASN A 11 -18.63 -11.40 -18.26
CA ASN A 11 -18.72 -11.72 -19.68
C ASN A 11 -17.34 -11.69 -20.35
N SER A 12 -17.06 -12.75 -21.08
CA SER A 12 -15.88 -13.09 -21.87
C SER A 12 -15.41 -11.98 -22.83
N PHE A 13 -14.75 -10.97 -22.29
CA PHE A 13 -13.95 -10.08 -23.12
C PHE A 13 -12.57 -10.68 -23.31
N GLN A 14 -11.98 -10.51 -24.50
CA GLN A 14 -10.58 -10.80 -24.74
C GLN A 14 -9.72 -9.78 -23.96
N ILE A 15 -9.42 -10.10 -22.71
CA ILE A 15 -8.51 -9.31 -21.89
C ILE A 15 -7.10 -9.65 -22.38
N ARG A 16 -6.39 -8.66 -22.89
CA ARG A 16 -4.97 -8.79 -23.25
C ARG A 16 -4.11 -8.61 -22.00
N ALA A 17 -4.12 -9.59 -21.11
CA ALA A 17 -3.31 -9.61 -19.91
C ALA A 17 -2.67 -11.00 -19.76
N THR A 18 -1.47 -11.03 -19.21
CA THR A 18 -0.83 -12.27 -18.81
C THR A 18 -1.57 -12.87 -17.60
N PRO A 19 -1.47 -14.19 -17.35
CA PRO A 19 -2.01 -14.78 -16.12
C PRO A 19 -1.52 -14.10 -14.85
N GLN A 20 -0.27 -13.67 -14.81
CA GLN A 20 0.30 -12.93 -13.68
C GLN A 20 -0.41 -11.59 -13.46
N GLU A 21 -0.60 -10.78 -14.50
CA GLU A 21 -1.31 -9.49 -14.42
C GLU A 21 -2.77 -9.68 -13.95
N LEU A 22 -3.42 -10.76 -14.38
CA LEU A 22 -4.77 -11.12 -13.91
C LEU A 22 -4.77 -11.40 -12.40
N TYR A 23 -3.83 -12.24 -11.93
CA TYR A 23 -3.70 -12.54 -10.51
C TYR A 23 -3.34 -11.28 -9.68
N GLU A 24 -2.48 -10.41 -10.17
CA GLU A 24 -2.14 -9.16 -9.50
C GLU A 24 -3.37 -8.29 -9.22
N VAL A 25 -4.28 -8.17 -10.18
CA VAL A 25 -5.53 -7.40 -10.03
C VAL A 25 -6.52 -8.10 -9.09
N ILE A 26 -6.75 -9.39 -9.30
CA ILE A 26 -7.71 -10.18 -8.51
C ILE A 26 -7.25 -10.26 -7.05
N ASN A 27 -5.98 -10.54 -6.82
CA ASN A 27 -5.41 -10.65 -5.48
C ASN A 27 -5.44 -9.32 -4.73
N LEU A 28 -5.18 -8.20 -5.42
CA LEU A 28 -5.28 -6.87 -4.83
C LEU A 28 -6.70 -6.57 -4.36
N LYS A 29 -7.74 -6.98 -5.12
CA LYS A 29 -9.14 -6.87 -4.70
C LYS A 29 -9.38 -7.60 -3.39
N TYR A 30 -8.93 -8.86 -3.27
CA TYR A 30 -9.12 -9.64 -2.05
C TYR A 30 -8.34 -9.07 -0.86
N ALA A 31 -7.11 -8.62 -1.08
CA ALA A 31 -6.31 -7.98 -0.04
C ALA A 31 -6.95 -6.68 0.48
N LEU A 32 -7.53 -5.87 -0.41
CA LEU A 32 -8.30 -4.69 -0.03
C LEU A 32 -9.58 -5.07 0.72
N SER A 33 -10.34 -6.08 0.27
CA SER A 33 -11.52 -6.55 1.01
C SER A 33 -11.15 -7.00 2.42
N TYR A 34 -10.08 -7.78 2.57
CA TYR A 34 -9.59 -8.19 3.88
C TYR A 34 -9.21 -6.99 4.78
N ALA A 35 -8.52 -6.01 4.22
CA ALA A 35 -8.17 -4.78 4.95
C ALA A 35 -9.43 -4.01 5.40
N LEU A 36 -10.46 -3.94 4.55
CA LEU A 36 -11.76 -3.32 4.87
C LEU A 36 -12.50 -4.06 5.97
N ASP A 37 -12.51 -5.38 5.95
CA ASP A 37 -13.19 -6.21 6.95
C ASP A 37 -12.53 -6.09 8.34
N ASN A 38 -11.27 -5.65 8.40
CA ASN A 38 -10.49 -5.50 9.63
C ASN A 38 -10.26 -4.02 10.06
N ILE A 39 -10.93 -3.08 9.45
CA ILE A 39 -10.70 -1.64 9.64
C ILE A 39 -10.87 -1.15 11.10
N GLY A 40 -11.65 -1.86 11.92
CA GLY A 40 -11.89 -1.54 13.33
C GLY A 40 -10.84 -2.09 14.30
N GLN A 41 -9.82 -2.78 13.82
CA GLN A 41 -8.76 -3.37 14.61
C GLN A 41 -7.47 -2.57 14.46
N ASP A 42 -6.57 -2.64 15.45
CA ASP A 42 -5.22 -2.11 15.30
C ASP A 42 -4.40 -2.96 14.31
N LEU A 43 -3.47 -2.32 13.62
CA LEU A 43 -2.59 -3.00 12.69
C LEU A 43 -1.68 -4.01 13.43
N THR A 44 -1.62 -5.24 12.93
CA THR A 44 -0.81 -6.31 13.51
C THR A 44 0.17 -6.91 12.49
N GLU A 45 1.22 -7.57 12.98
CA GLU A 45 2.17 -8.31 12.14
C GLU A 45 1.44 -9.35 11.29
N GLU A 46 0.48 -10.06 11.88
CA GLU A 46 -0.31 -11.10 11.22
C GLU A 46 -1.13 -10.53 10.04
N MET A 47 -1.78 -9.38 10.24
CA MET A 47 -2.53 -8.70 9.18
C MET A 47 -1.63 -8.31 8.01
N ILE A 48 -0.47 -7.75 8.29
CA ILE A 48 0.49 -7.31 7.26
C ILE A 48 0.98 -8.51 6.44
N VAL A 49 1.39 -9.57 7.11
CA VAL A 49 1.84 -10.81 6.45
C VAL A 49 0.71 -11.43 5.63
N HIS A 50 -0.51 -11.48 6.18
CA HIS A 50 -1.66 -12.03 5.47
C HIS A 50 -2.00 -11.23 4.20
N ILE A 51 -1.95 -9.90 4.25
CA ILE A 51 -2.11 -9.03 3.08
C ILE A 51 -1.07 -9.37 2.00
N ALA A 52 0.21 -9.52 2.38
CA ALA A 52 1.26 -9.85 1.42
C ALA A 52 1.08 -11.25 0.80
N VAL A 53 0.68 -12.24 1.60
CA VAL A 53 0.36 -13.60 1.13
C VAL A 53 -0.80 -13.56 0.13
N MET A 54 -1.86 -12.81 0.42
CA MET A 54 -3.01 -12.65 -0.48
C MET A 54 -2.60 -12.00 -1.79
N ILE A 55 -1.81 -10.92 -1.75
CA ILE A 55 -1.36 -10.19 -2.95
C ILE A 55 -0.55 -11.08 -3.89
N ASN A 56 0.24 -12.00 -3.34
CA ASN A 56 1.13 -12.86 -4.13
C ASN A 56 0.58 -14.27 -4.39
N ARG A 57 -0.68 -14.53 -4.03
CA ARG A 57 -1.32 -15.82 -4.27
C ARG A 57 -1.29 -16.17 -5.76
N ASN A 58 -0.81 -17.38 -6.10
CA ASN A 58 -0.62 -17.88 -7.47
C ASN A 58 0.41 -17.08 -8.33
N ILE A 59 1.19 -16.19 -7.71
CA ILE A 59 2.28 -15.45 -8.36
C ILE A 59 3.62 -15.93 -7.82
N ALA A 60 3.87 -15.70 -6.53
CA ALA A 60 5.06 -16.15 -5.82
C ALA A 60 4.69 -16.44 -4.35
N ALA A 61 5.13 -17.58 -3.84
CA ALA A 61 4.82 -17.95 -2.47
C ALA A 61 5.51 -17.01 -1.47
N ILE A 62 4.72 -16.41 -0.57
CA ILE A 62 5.22 -15.68 0.59
C ILE A 62 4.86 -16.50 1.82
N SER A 63 5.87 -16.85 2.63
CA SER A 63 5.69 -17.60 3.88
C SER A 63 5.89 -16.75 5.14
N GLY A 64 6.18 -15.48 4.98
CA GLY A 64 6.51 -14.53 6.04
C GLY A 64 7.44 -13.44 5.54
N TYR A 65 8.21 -12.85 6.44
CA TYR A 65 9.23 -11.90 6.05
C TYR A 65 10.35 -12.55 5.26
N ARG A 66 11.00 -11.77 4.40
CA ARG A 66 12.12 -12.23 3.57
C ARG A 66 13.29 -12.76 4.40
N THR A 67 13.94 -13.76 3.87
CA THR A 67 15.15 -14.36 4.43
C THR A 67 16.40 -13.99 3.64
N GLY A 68 16.20 -13.39 2.45
CA GLY A 68 17.27 -12.90 1.58
C GLY A 68 17.41 -11.37 1.60
N GLN A 69 18.58 -10.88 1.18
CA GLN A 69 18.78 -9.45 0.94
C GLN A 69 18.04 -9.04 -0.33
N VAL A 70 17.35 -7.91 -0.28
CA VAL A 70 16.65 -7.31 -1.42
C VAL A 70 17.19 -5.92 -1.71
N TYR A 71 16.98 -5.44 -2.93
CA TYR A 71 17.34 -4.09 -3.35
C TYR A 71 16.14 -3.42 -4.01
N ILE A 72 15.94 -2.14 -3.71
CA ILE A 72 14.83 -1.37 -4.25
C ILE A 72 15.31 -0.70 -5.53
N ARG A 73 14.65 -1.02 -6.65
CA ARG A 73 15.03 -0.46 -7.94
C ARG A 73 14.86 1.06 -7.96
N GLY A 74 15.94 1.78 -8.27
CA GLY A 74 15.93 3.24 -8.38
C GLY A 74 16.02 3.99 -7.05
N ALA A 75 16.24 3.30 -5.93
CA ALA A 75 16.55 3.92 -4.66
C ALA A 75 18.02 3.70 -4.28
N GLU A 76 18.62 4.69 -3.64
CA GLU A 76 19.97 4.54 -3.04
C GLU A 76 19.93 3.84 -1.68
N HIS A 77 18.76 3.86 -1.04
CA HIS A 77 18.53 3.20 0.23
C HIS A 77 18.67 1.68 0.09
N ILE A 78 19.39 1.08 1.02
CA ILE A 78 19.53 -0.37 1.15
C ILE A 78 18.63 -0.83 2.29
N PRO A 79 17.65 -1.71 2.04
CA PRO A 79 16.81 -2.26 3.09
C PRO A 79 17.63 -2.99 4.16
N PRO A 80 17.12 -3.06 5.40
CA PRO A 80 17.83 -3.72 6.51
C PRO A 80 18.18 -5.17 6.18
N ALA A 81 19.18 -5.70 6.87
CA ALA A 81 19.56 -7.12 6.76
C ALA A 81 18.36 -8.02 7.15
N PRO A 82 18.23 -9.22 6.55
CA PRO A 82 17.04 -10.07 6.76
C PRO A 82 16.73 -10.39 8.22
N ASP A 83 17.73 -10.58 9.05
CA ASP A 83 17.62 -10.85 10.49
C ASP A 83 17.09 -9.64 11.29
N MET A 84 17.19 -8.43 10.75
CA MET A 84 16.68 -7.19 11.35
C MET A 84 15.24 -6.88 10.95
N VAL A 85 14.72 -7.46 9.85
CA VAL A 85 13.42 -7.12 9.30
C VAL A 85 12.30 -7.22 10.33
N ARG A 86 12.27 -8.29 11.11
CA ARG A 86 11.23 -8.48 12.12
C ARG A 86 11.24 -7.38 13.19
N ASN A 87 12.42 -7.00 13.66
CA ASN A 87 12.56 -5.93 14.65
C ASN A 87 12.12 -4.57 14.08
N GLU A 88 12.46 -4.28 12.82
CA GLU A 88 12.01 -3.06 12.15
C GLU A 88 10.50 -3.05 11.92
N MET A 89 9.89 -4.20 11.60
CA MET A 89 8.43 -4.30 11.48
C MET A 89 7.71 -4.11 12.81
N VAL A 90 8.27 -4.56 13.94
CA VAL A 90 7.72 -4.27 15.27
C VAL A 90 7.72 -2.76 15.53
N ARG A 91 8.82 -2.06 15.21
CA ARG A 91 8.90 -0.59 15.34
C ARG A 91 7.92 0.12 14.42
N PHE A 92 7.80 -0.34 13.19
CA PHE A 92 6.82 0.16 12.23
C PHE A 92 5.38 0.07 12.76
N ILE A 93 4.98 -1.09 13.30
CA ILE A 93 3.65 -1.28 13.87
C ILE A 93 3.44 -0.36 15.08
N ASP A 94 4.44 -0.22 15.94
CA ASP A 94 4.38 0.71 17.07
C ASP A 94 4.23 2.17 16.61
N SER A 95 4.92 2.56 15.54
CA SER A 95 4.75 3.87 14.90
C SER A 95 3.32 4.10 14.39
N CYS A 96 2.72 3.08 13.76
CA CYS A 96 1.34 3.18 13.27
C CYS A 96 0.33 3.35 14.41
N CYS A 97 0.54 2.67 15.56
CA CYS A 97 -0.46 2.56 16.63
C CYS A 97 -0.27 3.59 17.76
N ARG A 98 0.97 4.01 18.06
CA ARG A 98 1.29 4.73 19.29
C ARG A 98 1.97 6.08 19.11
N THR A 99 2.53 6.37 17.94
CA THR A 99 3.20 7.64 17.70
C THR A 99 2.18 8.75 17.43
N GLU A 100 2.35 9.89 18.09
CA GLU A 100 1.59 11.10 17.80
C GLU A 100 2.19 11.82 16.59
N TYR A 101 1.34 12.19 15.65
CA TYR A 101 1.70 12.92 14.44
C TYR A 101 0.96 14.26 14.39
N ARG A 102 1.50 15.22 13.65
CA ARG A 102 0.88 16.53 13.44
C ARG A 102 -0.51 16.42 12.83
N ASP A 103 -0.64 15.57 11.83
CA ASP A 103 -1.89 15.27 11.10
C ASP A 103 -1.80 13.88 10.46
N ILE A 104 -2.90 13.45 9.85
CA ILE A 104 -2.96 12.14 9.21
C ILE A 104 -1.99 12.00 8.03
N PHE A 105 -1.75 13.05 7.25
CA PHE A 105 -0.88 12.97 6.08
C PHE A 105 0.58 12.87 6.48
N ASP A 106 0.97 13.53 7.57
CA ASP A 106 2.29 13.37 8.17
C ASP A 106 2.51 11.93 8.68
N LYS A 107 1.50 11.34 9.33
CA LYS A 107 1.48 9.92 9.72
C LYS A 107 1.62 9.00 8.51
N LEU A 108 0.78 9.17 7.50
CA LEU A 108 0.77 8.33 6.31
C LEU A 108 2.10 8.36 5.55
N ALA A 109 2.69 9.56 5.42
CA ALA A 109 3.98 9.71 4.74
C ALA A 109 5.11 9.02 5.51
N ASP A 110 5.14 9.18 6.83
CA ASP A 110 6.16 8.56 7.68
C ASP A 110 6.04 7.04 7.69
N THR A 111 4.87 6.52 8.01
CA THR A 111 4.65 5.06 8.08
C THR A 111 4.80 4.40 6.72
N HIS A 112 4.35 5.04 5.64
CA HIS A 112 4.53 4.51 4.30
C HIS A 112 6.00 4.46 3.88
N LEU A 113 6.77 5.51 4.15
CA LEU A 113 8.22 5.50 3.91
C LEU A 113 8.93 4.44 4.76
N GLN A 114 8.59 4.30 6.04
CA GLN A 114 9.16 3.25 6.88
C GLN A 114 8.92 1.86 6.28
N PHE A 115 7.68 1.54 5.89
CA PHE A 115 7.35 0.25 5.29
C PHE A 115 8.11 0.00 3.99
N GLU A 116 8.12 0.98 3.08
CA GLU A 116 8.82 0.86 1.79
C GLU A 116 10.35 0.75 1.98
N CYS A 117 10.93 1.42 3.00
CA CYS A 117 12.35 1.30 3.33
C CYS A 117 12.70 -0.03 3.98
N ILE A 118 11.85 -0.59 4.84
CA ILE A 118 12.07 -1.93 5.42
C ILE A 118 12.01 -3.00 4.35
N HIS A 119 11.08 -2.85 3.40
CA HIS A 119 10.87 -3.78 2.29
C HIS A 119 10.77 -5.23 2.77
N PRO A 120 9.78 -5.55 3.63
CA PRO A 120 9.82 -6.75 4.48
C PRO A 120 9.63 -8.07 3.74
N PHE A 121 9.18 -8.07 2.50
CA PHE A 121 8.90 -9.28 1.71
C PHE A 121 9.85 -9.41 0.52
N GLU A 122 9.93 -10.62 -0.04
CA GLU A 122 10.71 -10.88 -1.26
C GLU A 122 10.06 -10.23 -2.50
N ASP A 123 8.73 -10.09 -2.48
CA ASP A 123 7.93 -9.39 -3.50
C ASP A 123 6.68 -8.76 -2.88
N ALA A 124 5.92 -8.01 -3.64
CA ALA A 124 4.65 -7.35 -3.29
C ALA A 124 4.76 -6.15 -2.33
N ASN A 125 5.94 -5.70 -1.90
CA ASN A 125 6.06 -4.62 -0.92
C ASN A 125 5.28 -3.36 -1.32
N GLY A 126 5.48 -2.84 -2.52
CA GLY A 126 4.76 -1.64 -2.97
C GLY A 126 3.24 -1.84 -3.09
N ARG A 127 2.75 -3.06 -3.40
CA ARG A 127 1.31 -3.37 -3.42
C ARG A 127 0.78 -3.45 -1.99
N ALA A 128 1.48 -4.12 -1.10
CA ALA A 128 1.12 -4.20 0.32
C ALA A 128 1.15 -2.82 0.99
N GLY A 129 2.20 -2.02 0.76
CA GLY A 129 2.29 -0.65 1.28
C GLY A 129 1.10 0.23 0.89
N ARG A 130 0.61 0.12 -0.35
CA ARG A 130 -0.59 0.87 -0.77
C ARG A 130 -1.89 0.33 -0.17
N VAL A 131 -2.00 -0.98 0.10
CA VAL A 131 -3.13 -1.53 0.87
C VAL A 131 -3.11 -1.03 2.30
N LEU A 132 -1.94 -1.01 2.94
CA LEU A 132 -1.75 -0.46 4.30
C LEU A 132 -2.06 1.05 4.35
N LEU A 133 -1.65 1.82 3.34
CA LEU A 133 -2.00 3.23 3.21
C LEU A 133 -3.53 3.45 3.17
N THR A 134 -4.22 2.61 2.40
CA THR A 134 -5.69 2.64 2.32
C THR A 134 -6.32 2.25 3.66
N TYR A 135 -5.81 1.20 4.31
CA TYR A 135 -6.24 0.77 5.62
C TYR A 135 -6.10 1.90 6.67
N GLU A 136 -4.93 2.55 6.74
CA GLU A 136 -4.66 3.62 7.68
C GLU A 136 -5.61 4.83 7.48
N LEU A 137 -5.87 5.23 6.24
CA LEU A 137 -6.85 6.27 5.96
C LEU A 137 -8.24 5.92 6.51
N LEU A 138 -8.73 4.75 6.16
CA LEU A 138 -10.07 4.32 6.52
C LEU A 138 -10.21 4.03 8.03
N HIS A 139 -9.18 3.45 8.66
CA HIS A 139 -9.12 3.26 10.11
C HIS A 139 -9.25 4.59 10.87
N ASN A 140 -8.63 5.63 10.34
CA ASN A 140 -8.72 6.99 10.89
C ASN A 140 -9.91 7.79 10.35
N LYS A 141 -10.88 7.15 9.67
CA LYS A 141 -12.11 7.76 9.14
C LYS A 141 -11.88 8.78 8.02
N TYR A 142 -10.79 8.65 7.30
CA TYR A 142 -10.52 9.40 6.09
C TYR A 142 -10.94 8.62 4.85
N PHE A 143 -11.27 9.33 3.79
CA PHE A 143 -11.57 8.74 2.49
C PHE A 143 -10.27 8.21 1.83
N PRO A 144 -10.31 7.07 1.11
CA PRO A 144 -9.11 6.53 0.48
C PRO A 144 -8.62 7.41 -0.67
N ILE A 145 -7.32 7.41 -0.90
CA ILE A 145 -6.69 8.12 -2.02
C ILE A 145 -6.32 7.15 -3.15
N VAL A 146 -6.26 7.67 -4.37
CA VAL A 146 -5.78 6.96 -5.54
C VAL A 146 -4.53 7.66 -6.07
N ILE A 147 -3.44 6.93 -6.22
CA ILE A 147 -2.24 7.40 -6.89
C ILE A 147 -2.40 7.12 -8.40
N PRO A 148 -2.71 8.13 -9.22
CA PRO A 148 -2.95 7.91 -10.64
C PRO A 148 -1.63 7.62 -11.38
N LYS A 149 -1.76 7.01 -12.55
CA LYS A 149 -0.61 6.59 -13.36
C LYS A 149 0.32 7.77 -13.71
N GLU A 150 -0.27 8.92 -13.95
CA GLU A 150 0.40 10.17 -14.32
C GLU A 150 1.29 10.72 -13.18
N GLU A 151 0.91 10.45 -11.93
CA GLU A 151 1.62 10.90 -10.73
C GLU A 151 2.64 9.86 -10.22
N ARG A 152 2.73 8.72 -10.87
CA ARG A 152 3.57 7.62 -10.42
C ARG A 152 5.06 7.99 -10.35
N ALA A 153 5.54 8.82 -11.27
CA ALA A 153 6.93 9.27 -11.27
C ALA A 153 7.25 10.14 -10.04
N ASN A 154 6.35 11.08 -9.70
CA ASN A 154 6.47 11.94 -8.51
C ASN A 154 6.44 11.10 -7.23
N TYR A 155 5.50 10.18 -7.12
CA TYR A 155 5.39 9.26 -6.00
C TYR A 155 6.70 8.48 -5.76
N PHE A 156 7.27 7.87 -6.80
CA PHE A 156 8.54 7.14 -6.66
C PHE A 156 9.72 8.06 -6.37
N ALA A 157 9.73 9.30 -6.85
CA ALA A 157 10.76 10.27 -6.51
C ALA A 157 10.75 10.62 -5.02
N TYR A 158 9.57 10.79 -4.40
CA TYR A 158 9.44 11.01 -2.96
C TYR A 158 9.93 9.81 -2.15
N LEU A 159 9.60 8.58 -2.58
CA LEU A 159 10.07 7.37 -1.91
C LEU A 159 11.59 7.22 -2.02
N ALA A 160 12.16 7.39 -3.20
CA ALA A 160 13.59 7.24 -3.46
C ALA A 160 14.43 8.27 -2.67
N SER A 161 13.94 9.50 -2.56
CA SER A 161 14.60 10.57 -1.80
C SER A 161 14.26 10.59 -0.32
N GLN A 162 13.39 9.69 0.14
CA GLN A 162 12.84 9.66 1.51
C GLN A 162 12.27 11.02 1.95
N ASN A 163 11.67 11.75 1.02
CA ASN A 163 11.12 13.07 1.27
C ASN A 163 9.74 12.97 1.94
N ARG A 164 9.72 12.83 3.28
CA ARG A 164 8.51 12.72 4.09
C ARG A 164 7.59 13.92 3.91
N ILE A 165 8.12 15.13 3.92
CA ILE A 165 7.32 16.36 3.81
C ILE A 165 6.63 16.42 2.45
N GLY A 166 7.39 16.24 1.36
CA GLY A 166 6.82 16.24 0.01
C GLY A 166 5.82 15.10 -0.21
N LEU A 167 6.04 13.94 0.41
CA LEU A 167 5.10 12.82 0.34
C LEU A 167 3.81 13.11 1.10
N ALA A 168 3.88 13.79 2.28
CA ALA A 168 2.71 14.20 3.05
C ALA A 168 1.85 15.20 2.25
N GLU A 169 2.48 16.24 1.68
CA GLU A 169 1.82 17.23 0.81
C GLU A 169 1.20 16.57 -0.43
N PHE A 170 1.89 15.61 -1.01
CA PHE A 170 1.40 14.82 -2.14
C PHE A 170 0.16 14.01 -1.78
N PHE A 171 0.16 13.30 -0.66
CA PHE A 171 -1.00 12.54 -0.18
C PHE A 171 -2.18 13.46 0.16
N GLN A 172 -1.93 14.61 0.77
CA GLN A 172 -2.96 15.61 1.03
C GLN A 172 -3.59 16.11 -0.26
N ALA A 173 -2.81 16.47 -1.26
CA ALA A 173 -3.32 16.92 -2.57
C ALA A 173 -4.15 15.84 -3.28
N LEU A 174 -3.73 14.57 -3.19
CA LEU A 174 -4.52 13.44 -3.69
C LEU A 174 -5.85 13.31 -2.96
N TYR A 175 -5.84 13.43 -1.63
CA TYR A 175 -7.03 13.37 -0.81
C TYR A 175 -8.04 14.45 -1.16
N GLU A 176 -7.62 15.71 -1.25
CA GLU A 176 -8.46 16.85 -1.62
C GLU A 176 -9.11 16.65 -3.00
N ARG A 177 -8.36 16.07 -3.94
CA ARG A 177 -8.85 15.72 -5.27
C ARG A 177 -9.93 14.63 -5.24
N GLU A 178 -9.74 13.58 -4.42
CA GLU A 178 -10.74 12.52 -4.30
C GLU A 178 -12.00 13.01 -3.56
N ILE A 179 -11.88 13.85 -2.55
CA ILE A 179 -13.03 14.51 -1.90
C ILE A 179 -13.80 15.35 -2.91
N ALA A 180 -13.12 16.21 -3.66
CA ALA A 180 -13.78 17.05 -4.68
C ALA A 180 -14.46 16.19 -5.78
N ARG A 181 -13.88 15.04 -6.11
CA ARG A 181 -14.48 14.07 -7.04
C ARG A 181 -15.73 13.44 -6.45
N ALA A 182 -15.68 12.96 -5.20
CA ALA A 182 -16.80 12.31 -4.54
C ALA A 182 -17.99 13.29 -4.34
N GLN A 183 -17.72 14.55 -4.02
CA GLN A 183 -18.75 15.61 -3.93
C GLN A 183 -19.49 15.83 -5.25
N LYS A 184 -18.82 15.72 -6.41
CA LYS A 184 -19.46 15.78 -7.74
C LYS A 184 -20.47 14.63 -7.97
N PHE A 185 -20.31 13.51 -7.27
CA PHE A 185 -21.25 12.39 -7.29
C PHE A 185 -22.30 12.44 -6.17
N GLY A 186 -22.38 13.55 -5.41
CA GLY A 186 -23.41 13.80 -4.39
C GLY A 186 -23.09 13.23 -3.01
N TYR A 187 -21.85 12.77 -2.77
CA TYR A 187 -21.42 12.37 -1.43
C TYR A 187 -21.14 13.61 -0.56
N GLN A 188 -21.63 13.58 0.69
CA GLN A 188 -21.34 14.60 1.71
C GLN A 188 -20.42 13.99 2.77
N PHE A 189 -19.42 14.73 3.22
CA PHE A 189 -18.41 14.34 4.21
C PHE A 189 -18.46 15.25 5.42
#